data_c9eefee4ac37a3aa4efe32f604384b98
#
_entry.id   c9eefee4ac37a3aa4efe32f604384b98
#
_cell.length_a   1.000
_cell.length_b   1.000
_cell.length_c   1.000
_cell.angle_alpha   90.00
_cell.angle_beta   90.00
_cell.angle_gamma   90.00
#
_symmetry.space_group_name_H-M   'P 1'
#
loop_
_entity.id
_entity.type
_entity.pdbx_description
1 polymer ?
#
loop_
_entity_poly.entity_id
_entity_poly.type
_entity_poly.pdbx_seq_one_letter_code
_entity_poly.pdbx_strand_id
1 'polypeptide(L)'
;MSCSKVAYVHQYDLLKGLKDGGSFLLNCAWTDEELEEHLPANMKRYIANHNIEFYTIDASHLAAQIGLGSRTNMIMQSAFFKLANVIPLEDAVKYLKNSIVKSYGHKGDDIVNMNYKAVDSGIDAMHRVEVPESWKEAVDEVKEERELPEFIREIVKPMLEQKEDDIPVSAFVGREDGAFESGTTQYEKRGIALTVPEWQLDNCIQCNQCSYVCPHAVIRPFLVTEEEKANAPEGFDTKKAIGKGMDGYEFRIQVSPLDCTGCGNCADVCPAPKKALLMKPFEEEVEKEKDNWYYAHEKVGYKEDVMDPTTLKGSQFKQPLLEFSGACAGCGETPYAKLVTQLFGDRMYISNATGCSSIWGASAPAMSYTKNSCGQGPAWGNSLFEDAAEYGYGMKLAADANKALLESYMNEFLELGLETPFNEAFKAWIEGKETVTTSKEATAKIMNLKNESVANEEGQALVDKIFQLKDYMIKKSIWIFGGDGWSYDIGFGGVDHVLASGEDINILAVSYTHLTLPTTERV
;
A
#
# COMPACT_ATOMS: atom_id res chain seq x y z
N MET A 1 -28.47 8.31 2.63
CA MET A 1 -27.03 8.07 2.39
C MET A 1 -26.28 8.23 3.70
N SER A 2 -25.24 7.41 3.96
CA SER A 2 -24.44 7.53 5.18
C SER A 2 -22.95 7.36 4.83
N CYS A 3 -22.10 8.26 5.31
CA CYS A 3 -20.66 8.25 5.12
C CYS A 3 -19.94 8.08 6.47
N SER A 4 -19.13 7.04 6.61
CA SER A 4 -18.44 6.70 7.85
C SER A 4 -17.05 7.32 8.01
N LYS A 5 -16.50 7.96 6.97
CA LYS A 5 -15.17 8.59 6.97
C LYS A 5 -15.21 9.94 6.27
N VAL A 6 -14.80 10.96 6.99
CA VAL A 6 -14.77 12.35 6.49
C VAL A 6 -13.86 12.52 5.26
N ALA A 7 -12.76 11.79 5.18
CA ALA A 7 -11.84 11.85 4.04
C ALA A 7 -12.54 11.55 2.69
N TYR A 8 -13.62 10.79 2.70
CA TYR A 8 -14.34 10.41 1.48
C TYR A 8 -15.09 11.54 0.81
N VAL A 9 -15.36 12.66 1.51
CA VAL A 9 -16.04 13.82 0.90
C VAL A 9 -15.21 14.48 -0.22
N HIS A 10 -13.88 14.29 -0.18
CA HIS A 10 -12.96 14.80 -1.20
C HIS A 10 -12.60 13.76 -2.28
N GLN A 11 -12.91 12.49 -2.05
CA GLN A 11 -12.49 11.38 -2.93
C GLN A 11 -13.62 10.87 -3.82
N TYR A 12 -14.86 10.92 -3.33
CA TYR A 12 -16.01 10.31 -4.00
C TYR A 12 -17.16 11.29 -4.18
N ASP A 13 -17.94 11.09 -5.23
CA ASP A 13 -19.24 11.76 -5.38
C ASP A 13 -20.29 11.04 -4.51
N LEU A 14 -20.24 11.32 -3.21
CA LEU A 14 -21.08 10.66 -2.21
C LEU A 14 -22.57 10.92 -2.38
N LEU A 15 -22.95 12.01 -3.06
CA LEU A 15 -24.35 12.40 -3.19
C LEU A 15 -24.98 11.97 -4.52
N LYS A 16 -24.19 11.37 -5.42
CA LYS A 16 -24.69 10.86 -6.70
C LYS A 16 -25.88 9.92 -6.49
N GLY A 17 -27.02 10.25 -7.06
CA GLY A 17 -28.24 9.46 -6.98
C GLY A 17 -29.06 9.63 -5.69
N LEU A 18 -28.66 10.51 -4.77
CA LEU A 18 -29.51 10.89 -3.64
C LEU A 18 -30.67 11.74 -4.14
N LYS A 19 -31.90 11.37 -3.80
CA LYS A 19 -33.11 12.07 -4.25
C LYS A 19 -33.27 13.42 -3.56
N ASP A 20 -33.97 14.35 -4.21
CA ASP A 20 -34.37 15.62 -3.62
C ASP A 20 -35.09 15.40 -2.28
N GLY A 21 -34.73 16.16 -1.26
CA GLY A 21 -35.23 15.99 0.09
C GLY A 21 -34.75 14.73 0.80
N GLY A 22 -33.79 14.00 0.22
CA GLY A 22 -33.16 12.84 0.87
C GLY A 22 -32.29 13.23 2.05
N SER A 23 -31.93 12.26 2.91
CA SER A 23 -31.09 12.51 4.08
C SER A 23 -29.67 12.02 3.84
N PHE A 24 -28.69 12.85 4.21
CA PHE A 24 -27.25 12.54 4.22
C PHE A 24 -26.70 12.62 5.63
N LEU A 25 -26.01 11.55 6.09
CA LEU A 25 -25.36 11.47 7.39
C LEU A 25 -23.85 11.34 7.21
N LEU A 26 -23.09 12.26 7.80
CA LEU A 26 -21.63 12.27 7.79
C LEU A 26 -21.07 12.00 9.20
N ASN A 27 -20.18 11.00 9.32
CA ASN A 27 -19.40 10.83 10.54
C ASN A 27 -18.21 11.80 10.54
N CYS A 28 -18.32 12.91 11.23
CA CYS A 28 -17.26 13.89 11.43
C CYS A 28 -17.44 14.63 12.76
N ALA A 29 -16.34 15.22 13.25
CA ALA A 29 -16.31 16.06 14.44
C ALA A 29 -16.43 17.56 14.10
N TRP A 30 -16.56 17.93 12.83
CA TRP A 30 -16.58 19.32 12.38
C TRP A 30 -17.79 20.09 12.93
N THR A 31 -17.54 21.31 13.36
CA THR A 31 -18.57 22.30 13.67
C THR A 31 -19.22 22.82 12.37
N ASP A 32 -20.31 23.58 12.50
CA ASP A 32 -20.98 24.14 11.31
C ASP A 32 -20.05 25.11 10.55
N GLU A 33 -19.16 25.84 11.26
CA GLU A 33 -18.15 26.70 10.66
C GLU A 33 -17.07 25.87 9.93
N GLU A 34 -16.60 24.79 10.52
CA GLU A 34 -15.63 23.90 9.89
C GLU A 34 -16.22 23.13 8.69
N LEU A 35 -17.53 22.83 8.71
CA LEU A 35 -18.24 22.30 7.54
C LEU A 35 -18.25 23.30 6.38
N GLU A 36 -18.39 24.61 6.68
CA GLU A 36 -18.26 25.65 5.66
C GLU A 36 -16.88 25.70 5.04
N GLU A 37 -15.83 25.46 5.82
CA GLU A 37 -14.46 25.51 5.33
C GLU A 37 -14.06 24.24 4.58
N HIS A 38 -14.43 23.06 5.10
CA HIS A 38 -13.85 21.80 4.65
C HIS A 38 -14.69 21.02 3.62
N LEU A 39 -16.01 21.29 3.52
CA LEU A 39 -16.81 20.58 2.51
C LEU A 39 -16.54 21.09 1.10
N PRO A 40 -16.36 20.18 0.11
CA PRO A 40 -16.21 20.56 -1.30
C PRO A 40 -17.40 21.37 -1.82
N ALA A 41 -17.16 22.36 -2.65
CA ALA A 41 -18.22 23.25 -3.17
C ALA A 41 -19.27 22.50 -3.99
N ASN A 42 -18.89 21.46 -4.74
CA ASN A 42 -19.84 20.62 -5.47
C ASN A 42 -20.83 19.92 -4.52
N MET A 43 -20.35 19.44 -3.37
CA MET A 43 -21.19 18.81 -2.34
C MET A 43 -22.12 19.83 -1.67
N LYS A 44 -21.59 21.02 -1.30
CA LYS A 44 -22.38 22.13 -0.76
C LYS A 44 -23.53 22.51 -1.71
N ARG A 45 -23.19 22.72 -3.00
CA ARG A 45 -24.19 23.05 -4.03
C ARG A 45 -25.25 21.96 -4.17
N TYR A 46 -24.86 20.68 -4.15
CA TYR A 46 -25.80 19.58 -4.26
C TYR A 46 -26.76 19.57 -3.06
N ILE A 47 -26.23 19.65 -1.84
CA ILE A 47 -27.03 19.66 -0.59
C ILE A 47 -28.06 20.79 -0.63
N ALA A 48 -27.63 22.01 -0.95
CA ALA A 48 -28.50 23.18 -0.92
C ALA A 48 -29.53 23.20 -2.07
N ASN A 49 -29.14 22.81 -3.31
CA ASN A 49 -30.05 22.88 -4.46
C ASN A 49 -31.09 21.74 -4.49
N HIS A 50 -30.75 20.58 -3.87
CA HIS A 50 -31.64 19.41 -3.81
C HIS A 50 -32.37 19.28 -2.46
N ASN A 51 -32.28 20.31 -1.59
CA ASN A 51 -32.90 20.35 -0.26
C ASN A 51 -32.60 19.10 0.57
N ILE A 52 -31.34 18.66 0.55
CA ILE A 52 -30.90 17.46 1.30
C ILE A 52 -30.93 17.76 2.79
N GLU A 53 -31.56 16.89 3.56
CA GLU A 53 -31.46 16.94 5.02
C GLU A 53 -30.08 16.46 5.44
N PHE A 54 -29.21 17.38 5.85
CA PHE A 54 -27.84 17.08 6.21
C PHE A 54 -27.69 16.89 7.72
N TYR A 55 -27.04 15.80 8.10
CA TYR A 55 -26.76 15.43 9.49
C TYR A 55 -25.29 15.10 9.68
N THR A 56 -24.74 15.47 10.84
CA THR A 56 -23.42 15.03 11.31
C THR A 56 -23.53 14.22 12.59
N ILE A 57 -22.53 13.39 12.87
CA ILE A 57 -22.37 12.65 14.10
C ILE A 57 -20.88 12.39 14.34
N ASP A 58 -20.37 12.69 15.53
CA ASP A 58 -19.01 12.27 15.92
C ASP A 58 -19.02 10.87 16.52
N ALA A 59 -19.27 9.86 15.66
CA ALA A 59 -19.32 8.48 16.08
C ALA A 59 -17.94 7.96 16.53
N SER A 60 -16.85 8.55 16.06
CA SER A 60 -15.49 8.16 16.43
C SER A 60 -15.19 8.50 17.88
N HIS A 61 -15.51 9.71 18.30
CA HIS A 61 -15.35 10.13 19.69
C HIS A 61 -16.29 9.36 20.64
N LEU A 62 -17.54 9.19 20.24
CA LEU A 62 -18.51 8.40 21.01
C LEU A 62 -18.03 6.96 21.21
N ALA A 63 -17.51 6.30 20.16
CA ALA A 63 -16.97 4.94 20.26
C ALA A 63 -15.80 4.86 21.23
N ALA A 64 -14.89 5.84 21.19
CA ALA A 64 -13.76 5.92 22.10
C ALA A 64 -14.20 6.11 23.56
N GLN A 65 -15.17 7.00 23.83
CA GLN A 65 -15.71 7.24 25.16
C GLN A 65 -16.42 6.00 25.74
N ILE A 66 -17.10 5.22 24.92
CA ILE A 66 -17.79 4.00 25.33
C ILE A 66 -16.80 2.85 25.61
N GLY A 67 -15.56 2.94 25.08
CA GLY A 67 -14.54 1.89 25.19
C GLY A 67 -14.49 0.95 23.97
N LEU A 68 -15.16 1.29 22.89
CA LEU A 68 -15.16 0.53 21.63
C LEU A 68 -13.98 0.89 20.69
N GLY A 69 -13.11 1.84 21.09
CA GLY A 69 -12.00 2.30 20.28
C GLY A 69 -12.49 2.93 18.98
N SER A 70 -12.04 2.45 17.82
CA SER A 70 -12.43 2.96 16.50
C SER A 70 -13.69 2.30 15.91
N ARG A 71 -14.42 1.46 16.66
CA ARG A 71 -15.56 0.69 16.15
C ARG A 71 -16.84 1.52 16.19
N THR A 72 -17.15 2.20 15.11
CA THR A 72 -18.31 3.09 14.97
C THR A 72 -19.56 2.42 14.40
N ASN A 73 -19.48 1.16 13.97
CA ASN A 73 -20.52 0.48 13.21
C ASN A 73 -21.90 0.48 13.90
N MET A 74 -22.00 0.18 15.21
CA MET A 74 -23.27 0.16 15.92
C MET A 74 -23.89 1.55 16.06
N ILE A 75 -23.06 2.57 16.26
CA ILE A 75 -23.48 3.97 16.33
C ILE A 75 -24.05 4.42 14.97
N MET A 76 -23.29 4.17 13.89
CA MET A 76 -23.71 4.55 12.54
C MET A 76 -24.94 3.81 12.05
N GLN A 77 -25.07 2.51 12.38
CA GLN A 77 -26.26 1.72 12.01
C GLN A 77 -27.52 2.23 12.71
N SER A 78 -27.46 2.52 14.00
CA SER A 78 -28.63 3.02 14.72
C SER A 78 -29.04 4.42 14.25
N ALA A 79 -28.09 5.31 13.98
CA ALA A 79 -28.34 6.61 13.36
C ALA A 79 -28.96 6.47 11.97
N PHE A 80 -28.46 5.54 11.14
CA PHE A 80 -29.03 5.24 9.83
C PHE A 80 -30.49 4.78 9.93
N PHE A 81 -30.82 3.82 10.80
CA PHE A 81 -32.19 3.34 10.94
C PHE A 81 -33.15 4.43 11.40
N LYS A 82 -32.70 5.34 12.26
CA LYS A 82 -33.52 6.51 12.68
C LYS A 82 -33.84 7.43 11.51
N LEU A 83 -32.86 7.72 10.65
CA LEU A 83 -33.05 8.63 9.48
C LEU A 83 -33.78 7.94 8.34
N ALA A 84 -33.43 6.69 8.04
CA ALA A 84 -33.98 5.96 6.89
C ALA A 84 -35.44 5.55 7.08
N ASN A 85 -35.88 5.37 8.32
CA ASN A 85 -37.25 5.01 8.73
C ASN A 85 -37.87 3.85 7.90
N VAL A 86 -37.03 2.88 7.52
CA VAL A 86 -37.46 1.69 6.72
C VAL A 86 -38.26 0.70 7.53
N ILE A 87 -38.08 0.69 8.85
CA ILE A 87 -38.85 -0.07 9.84
C ILE A 87 -39.05 0.82 11.08
N PRO A 88 -40.06 0.58 11.93
CA PRO A 88 -40.23 1.31 13.19
C PRO A 88 -38.94 1.31 14.01
N LEU A 89 -38.52 2.47 14.52
CA LEU A 89 -37.24 2.63 15.24
C LEU A 89 -37.12 1.67 16.43
N GLU A 90 -38.21 1.44 17.16
CA GLU A 90 -38.23 0.51 18.30
C GLU A 90 -37.90 -0.94 17.88
N ASP A 91 -38.41 -1.37 16.72
CA ASP A 91 -38.11 -2.68 16.16
C ASP A 91 -36.64 -2.74 15.68
N ALA A 92 -36.14 -1.69 15.00
CA ALA A 92 -34.76 -1.61 14.60
C ALA A 92 -33.79 -1.74 15.79
N VAL A 93 -34.03 -0.97 16.85
CA VAL A 93 -33.23 -1.03 18.10
C VAL A 93 -33.30 -2.45 18.73
N LYS A 94 -34.49 -3.04 18.79
CA LYS A 94 -34.67 -4.41 19.30
C LYS A 94 -33.87 -5.42 18.48
N TYR A 95 -33.90 -5.33 17.14
CA TYR A 95 -33.17 -6.25 16.28
C TYR A 95 -31.65 -6.03 16.37
N LEU A 96 -31.18 -4.79 16.43
CA LEU A 96 -29.77 -4.49 16.66
C LEU A 96 -29.29 -5.06 18.00
N LYS A 97 -30.03 -4.84 19.11
CA LYS A 97 -29.66 -5.36 20.42
C LYS A 97 -29.68 -6.89 20.46
N ASN A 98 -30.62 -7.54 19.80
CA ASN A 98 -30.64 -9.00 19.68
C ASN A 98 -29.45 -9.53 18.86
N SER A 99 -29.09 -8.86 17.77
CA SER A 99 -27.93 -9.22 16.96
C SER A 99 -26.63 -9.07 17.75
N ILE A 100 -26.49 -8.01 18.57
CA ILE A 100 -25.36 -7.82 19.47
C ILE A 100 -25.21 -8.99 20.44
N VAL A 101 -26.30 -9.45 21.08
CA VAL A 101 -26.22 -10.61 21.97
C VAL A 101 -25.79 -11.86 21.22
N LYS A 102 -26.36 -12.09 20.04
CA LYS A 102 -26.01 -13.25 19.20
C LYS A 102 -24.54 -13.23 18.81
N SER A 103 -23.99 -12.06 18.39
CA SER A 103 -22.62 -11.93 17.89
C SER A 103 -21.57 -11.79 18.99
N TYR A 104 -21.90 -11.15 20.11
CA TYR A 104 -20.95 -10.79 21.16
C TYR A 104 -21.24 -11.38 22.54
N GLY A 105 -22.37 -12.07 22.73
CA GLY A 105 -22.74 -12.65 24.04
C GLY A 105 -21.69 -13.58 24.63
N HIS A 106 -20.95 -14.31 23.76
CA HIS A 106 -19.87 -15.19 24.19
C HIS A 106 -18.62 -14.42 24.73
N LYS A 107 -18.53 -13.10 24.51
CA LYS A 107 -17.44 -12.23 24.98
C LYS A 107 -17.72 -11.59 26.34
N GLY A 108 -18.90 -11.82 26.90
CA GLY A 108 -19.34 -11.33 28.22
C GLY A 108 -20.23 -10.09 28.16
N ASP A 109 -20.92 -9.85 29.25
CA ASP A 109 -21.97 -8.83 29.38
C ASP A 109 -21.40 -7.39 29.22
N ASP A 110 -20.15 -7.14 29.59
CA ASP A 110 -19.53 -5.82 29.43
C ASP A 110 -19.44 -5.40 27.97
N ILE A 111 -19.05 -6.32 27.07
CA ILE A 111 -18.97 -6.06 25.63
C ILE A 111 -20.38 -5.86 25.05
N VAL A 112 -21.35 -6.65 25.45
CA VAL A 112 -22.77 -6.49 25.05
C VAL A 112 -23.28 -5.11 25.48
N ASN A 113 -23.07 -4.72 26.73
CA ASN A 113 -23.51 -3.44 27.27
C ASN A 113 -22.84 -2.23 26.62
N MET A 114 -21.55 -2.32 26.27
CA MET A 114 -20.87 -1.28 25.50
C MET A 114 -21.54 -1.09 24.12
N ASN A 115 -21.85 -2.19 23.42
CA ASN A 115 -22.52 -2.11 22.14
C ASN A 115 -23.98 -1.62 22.25
N TYR A 116 -24.69 -1.92 23.34
CA TYR A 116 -26.01 -1.35 23.61
C TYR A 116 -25.94 0.18 23.78
N LYS A 117 -24.96 0.68 24.56
CA LYS A 117 -24.73 2.11 24.69
C LYS A 117 -24.42 2.76 23.34
N ALA A 118 -23.68 2.07 22.48
CA ALA A 118 -23.37 2.57 21.13
C ALA A 118 -24.65 2.73 20.27
N VAL A 119 -25.55 1.76 20.32
CA VAL A 119 -26.86 1.86 19.63
C VAL A 119 -27.68 3.05 20.15
N ASP A 120 -27.77 3.20 21.47
CA ASP A 120 -28.55 4.28 22.08
C ASP A 120 -27.90 5.66 21.76
N SER A 121 -26.58 5.79 21.88
CA SER A 121 -25.85 7.03 21.54
C SER A 121 -26.01 7.45 20.08
N GLY A 122 -26.00 6.49 19.13
CA GLY A 122 -26.16 6.81 17.71
C GLY A 122 -27.54 7.39 17.38
N ILE A 123 -28.56 7.06 18.17
CA ILE A 123 -29.90 7.63 18.03
C ILE A 123 -29.93 9.09 18.50
N ASP A 124 -29.25 9.39 19.62
CA ASP A 124 -29.40 10.67 20.31
C ASP A 124 -28.39 11.73 19.88
N ALA A 125 -27.22 11.34 19.37
CA ALA A 125 -26.10 12.25 19.15
C ALA A 125 -26.05 12.89 17.76
N MET A 126 -27.02 12.65 16.88
CA MET A 126 -27.05 13.26 15.55
C MET A 126 -27.37 14.76 15.64
N HIS A 127 -26.53 15.57 14.97
CA HIS A 127 -26.75 16.98 14.79
C HIS A 127 -27.32 17.24 13.39
N ARG A 128 -28.43 17.99 13.29
CA ARG A 128 -28.97 18.45 12.00
C ARG A 128 -28.32 19.77 11.64
N VAL A 129 -27.64 19.80 10.51
CA VAL A 129 -26.97 20.98 10.00
C VAL A 129 -27.99 21.94 9.36
N GLU A 130 -27.96 23.21 9.72
CA GLU A 130 -28.72 24.26 9.04
C GLU A 130 -27.96 24.67 7.78
N VAL A 131 -28.43 24.20 6.61
CA VAL A 131 -27.80 24.44 5.32
C VAL A 131 -27.93 25.93 4.91
N PRO A 132 -26.80 26.68 4.79
CA PRO A 132 -26.84 28.07 4.40
C PRO A 132 -27.27 28.26 2.93
N GLU A 133 -28.01 29.31 2.62
CA GLU A 133 -28.35 29.67 1.22
C GLU A 133 -27.10 29.95 0.36
N SER A 134 -26.02 30.43 0.96
CA SER A 134 -24.73 30.66 0.30
C SER A 134 -24.15 29.39 -0.36
N TRP A 135 -24.51 28.22 0.14
CA TRP A 135 -24.02 26.97 -0.42
C TRP A 135 -24.49 26.70 -1.86
N LYS A 136 -25.59 27.31 -2.29
CA LYS A 136 -26.09 27.18 -3.67
C LYS A 136 -25.08 27.64 -4.72
N GLU A 137 -24.26 28.63 -4.35
CA GLU A 137 -23.27 29.26 -5.22
C GLU A 137 -21.82 29.05 -4.74
N ALA A 138 -21.59 28.06 -3.89
CA ALA A 138 -20.25 27.77 -3.37
C ALA A 138 -19.24 27.49 -4.50
N VAL A 139 -18.04 28.02 -4.37
CA VAL A 139 -16.93 27.86 -5.30
C VAL A 139 -15.73 27.31 -4.54
N ASP A 140 -15.05 26.31 -5.10
CA ASP A 140 -13.83 25.78 -4.50
C ASP A 140 -12.69 26.78 -4.68
N GLU A 141 -11.86 26.92 -3.66
CA GLU A 141 -10.57 27.58 -3.80
C GLU A 141 -9.67 26.75 -4.73
N VAL A 142 -9.03 27.44 -5.67
CA VAL A 142 -8.04 26.80 -6.56
C VAL A 142 -6.80 26.47 -5.72
N LYS A 143 -6.70 25.21 -5.29
CA LYS A 143 -5.46 24.70 -4.69
C LYS A 143 -4.53 24.26 -5.81
N GLU A 144 -3.26 24.64 -5.73
CA GLU A 144 -2.23 24.07 -6.61
C GLU A 144 -2.16 22.56 -6.36
N GLU A 145 -2.73 21.78 -7.28
CA GLU A 145 -2.58 20.33 -7.27
C GLU A 145 -1.23 19.96 -7.88
N ARG A 146 -0.60 18.95 -7.28
CA ARG A 146 0.62 18.36 -7.82
C ARG A 146 0.32 17.74 -9.19
N GLU A 147 1.18 17.97 -10.17
CA GLU A 147 1.04 17.37 -11.49
C GLU A 147 1.13 15.84 -11.38
N LEU A 148 0.08 15.15 -11.83
CA LEU A 148 -0.01 13.70 -11.83
C LEU A 148 0.45 13.15 -13.19
N PRO A 149 1.13 11.99 -13.23
CA PRO A 149 1.40 11.29 -14.47
C PRO A 149 0.10 11.03 -15.27
N GLU A 150 0.21 10.99 -16.59
CA GLU A 150 -0.94 10.82 -17.50
C GLU A 150 -1.77 9.58 -17.16
N PHE A 151 -1.11 8.43 -16.97
CA PHE A 151 -1.79 7.19 -16.60
C PHE A 151 -2.59 7.30 -15.30
N ILE A 152 -2.02 8.00 -14.30
CA ILE A 152 -2.72 8.24 -13.03
C ILE A 152 -3.92 9.14 -13.23
N ARG A 153 -3.75 10.24 -13.98
CA ARG A 153 -4.79 11.24 -14.22
C ARG A 153 -5.95 10.69 -15.04
N GLU A 154 -5.66 9.90 -16.07
CA GLU A 154 -6.66 9.50 -17.08
C GLU A 154 -7.29 8.13 -16.81
N ILE A 155 -6.61 7.27 -16.08
CA ILE A 155 -7.09 5.90 -15.82
C ILE A 155 -7.25 5.65 -14.32
N VAL A 156 -6.17 5.76 -13.52
CA VAL A 156 -6.20 5.32 -12.12
C VAL A 156 -7.11 6.19 -11.27
N LYS A 157 -6.99 7.52 -11.38
CA LYS A 157 -7.82 8.47 -10.59
C LYS A 157 -9.31 8.32 -10.89
N PRO A 158 -9.78 8.26 -12.15
CA PRO A 158 -11.19 7.98 -12.44
C PRO A 158 -11.68 6.65 -11.87
N MET A 159 -10.87 5.58 -11.94
CA MET A 159 -11.21 4.29 -11.33
C MET A 159 -11.35 4.40 -9.80
N LEU A 160 -10.42 5.08 -9.13
CA LEU A 160 -10.46 5.31 -7.69
C LEU A 160 -11.67 6.17 -7.26
N GLU A 161 -12.11 7.08 -8.12
CA GLU A 161 -13.31 7.91 -7.92
C GLU A 161 -14.62 7.19 -8.28
N GLN A 162 -14.58 5.91 -8.65
CA GLN A 162 -15.74 5.11 -9.11
C GLN A 162 -16.40 5.70 -10.37
N LYS A 163 -15.57 6.19 -11.30
CA LYS A 163 -15.96 6.75 -12.61
C LYS A 163 -15.36 5.95 -13.78
N GLU A 164 -15.04 4.68 -13.55
CA GLU A 164 -14.43 3.79 -14.54
C GLU A 164 -15.28 3.65 -15.80
N ASP A 165 -16.60 3.68 -15.68
CA ASP A 165 -17.54 3.62 -16.82
C ASP A 165 -17.42 4.83 -17.77
N ASP A 166 -16.87 5.95 -17.30
CA ASP A 166 -16.66 7.16 -18.10
C ASP A 166 -15.34 7.10 -18.90
N ILE A 167 -14.46 6.12 -18.64
CA ILE A 167 -13.16 5.98 -19.32
C ILE A 167 -13.39 5.40 -20.71
N PRO A 168 -13.00 6.09 -21.80
CA PRO A 168 -13.15 5.56 -23.14
C PRO A 168 -12.17 4.40 -23.38
N VAL A 169 -12.59 3.40 -24.16
CA VAL A 169 -11.74 2.23 -24.53
C VAL A 169 -10.42 2.67 -25.17
N SER A 170 -10.40 3.79 -25.88
CA SER A 170 -9.18 4.35 -26.48
C SER A 170 -8.11 4.78 -25.46
N ALA A 171 -8.45 4.98 -24.18
CA ALA A 171 -7.48 5.27 -23.13
C ALA A 171 -6.55 4.07 -22.85
N PHE A 172 -6.93 2.86 -23.27
CA PHE A 172 -6.15 1.63 -23.09
C PHE A 172 -5.32 1.24 -24.33
N VAL A 173 -5.24 2.10 -25.35
CA VAL A 173 -4.35 1.86 -26.50
C VAL A 173 -2.90 1.79 -26.05
N GLY A 174 -2.19 0.73 -26.47
CA GLY A 174 -0.82 0.41 -26.02
C GLY A 174 -0.75 -0.34 -24.69
N ARG A 175 -1.89 -0.81 -24.18
CA ARG A 175 -2.04 -1.61 -22.95
C ARG A 175 -2.91 -2.84 -23.17
N GLU A 176 -2.97 -3.33 -24.42
CA GLU A 176 -3.81 -4.45 -24.84
C GLU A 176 -3.38 -5.78 -24.21
N ASP A 177 -2.14 -5.85 -23.73
CA ASP A 177 -1.59 -6.98 -22.99
C ASP A 177 -2.05 -7.05 -21.52
N GLY A 178 -2.83 -6.06 -21.05
CA GLY A 178 -3.27 -5.96 -19.66
C GLY A 178 -2.21 -5.49 -18.68
N ALA A 179 -1.05 -4.98 -19.15
CA ALA A 179 -0.02 -4.44 -18.28
C ALA A 179 -0.50 -3.18 -17.54
N PHE A 180 -0.29 -3.15 -16.22
CA PHE A 180 -0.63 -2.04 -15.34
C PHE A 180 0.62 -1.46 -14.69
N GLU A 181 0.68 -0.14 -14.55
CA GLU A 181 1.87 0.53 -14.00
C GLU A 181 2.06 0.23 -12.52
N SER A 182 3.31 0.00 -12.11
CA SER A 182 3.68 -0.28 -10.73
C SER A 182 3.66 0.98 -9.87
N GLY A 183 3.37 0.82 -8.56
CA GLY A 183 3.50 1.88 -7.56
C GLY A 183 2.40 2.95 -7.63
N THR A 184 1.24 2.64 -8.21
CA THR A 184 0.16 3.62 -8.34
C THR A 184 -0.51 3.97 -7.01
N THR A 185 -0.41 3.12 -5.97
CA THR A 185 -0.93 3.40 -4.62
C THR A 185 -0.33 4.66 -3.98
N GLN A 186 0.87 5.08 -4.39
CA GLN A 186 1.48 6.31 -3.87
C GLN A 186 0.67 7.57 -4.16
N TYR A 187 -0.25 7.52 -5.12
CA TYR A 187 -1.10 8.64 -5.52
C TYR A 187 -2.49 8.63 -4.87
N GLU A 188 -2.85 7.57 -4.14
CA GLU A 188 -4.16 7.47 -3.50
C GLU A 188 -4.34 8.48 -2.36
N LYS A 189 -3.34 8.64 -1.49
CA LYS A 189 -3.35 9.58 -0.36
C LYS A 189 -4.66 9.60 0.42
N ARG A 190 -5.08 8.43 0.92
CA ARG A 190 -6.43 8.18 1.45
C ARG A 190 -6.81 9.04 2.66
N GLY A 191 -5.85 9.40 3.54
CA GLY A 191 -6.10 10.24 4.72
C GLY A 191 -7.13 9.66 5.70
N ILE A 192 -7.16 8.33 5.86
CA ILE A 192 -8.23 7.64 6.62
C ILE A 192 -7.93 7.42 8.10
N ALA A 193 -6.71 7.73 8.54
CA ALA A 193 -6.32 7.55 9.93
C ALA A 193 -7.01 8.58 10.84
N LEU A 194 -7.42 8.17 12.04
CA LEU A 194 -7.86 9.10 13.09
C LEU A 194 -6.66 9.65 13.87
N THR A 195 -5.64 8.81 14.02
CA THR A 195 -4.38 9.19 14.67
C THR A 195 -3.21 8.64 13.87
N VAL A 196 -2.11 9.38 13.86
CA VAL A 196 -0.85 8.99 13.20
C VAL A 196 0.31 9.11 14.17
N PRO A 197 1.42 8.37 13.97
CA PRO A 197 2.55 8.43 14.89
C PRO A 197 3.37 9.71 14.67
N GLU A 198 3.51 10.52 15.72
CA GLU A 198 4.48 11.60 15.83
C GLU A 198 5.82 11.04 16.30
N TRP A 199 6.91 11.40 15.63
CA TRP A 199 8.24 10.95 16.00
C TRP A 199 8.87 11.82 17.09
N GLN A 200 9.17 11.22 18.24
CA GLN A 200 9.86 11.84 19.35
C GLN A 200 11.37 11.63 19.20
N LEU A 201 12.04 12.58 18.56
CA LEU A 201 13.44 12.53 18.17
C LEU A 201 14.37 12.14 19.34
N ASP A 202 14.23 12.79 20.50
CA ASP A 202 15.11 12.58 21.66
C ASP A 202 14.99 11.17 22.23
N ASN A 203 13.82 10.57 22.18
CA ASN A 203 13.55 9.24 22.72
C ASN A 203 13.97 8.11 21.77
N CYS A 204 14.21 8.41 20.48
CA CYS A 204 14.47 7.41 19.46
C CYS A 204 15.87 6.79 19.60
N ILE A 205 15.92 5.46 19.69
CA ILE A 205 17.16 4.66 19.76
C ILE A 205 17.60 4.12 18.39
N GLN A 206 16.91 4.49 17.31
CA GLN A 206 17.25 4.12 15.92
C GLN A 206 17.27 2.60 15.65
N CYS A 207 16.38 1.86 16.26
CA CYS A 207 16.32 0.40 16.08
C CYS A 207 15.54 -0.06 14.83
N ASN A 208 14.77 0.81 14.18
CA ASN A 208 13.93 0.59 12.99
C ASN A 208 12.79 -0.44 13.17
N GLN A 209 12.48 -0.88 14.39
CA GLN A 209 11.38 -1.83 14.63
C GLN A 209 10.02 -1.28 14.18
N CYS A 210 9.80 0.03 14.32
CA CYS A 210 8.57 0.68 13.86
C CYS A 210 8.37 0.56 12.33
N SER A 211 9.44 0.74 11.56
CA SER A 211 9.42 0.52 10.11
C SER A 211 9.21 -0.95 9.78
N TYR A 212 9.91 -1.84 10.50
CA TYR A 212 9.84 -3.29 10.28
C TYR A 212 8.41 -3.84 10.37
N VAL A 213 7.64 -3.44 11.39
CA VAL A 213 6.27 -3.93 11.61
C VAL A 213 5.19 -3.16 10.86
N CYS A 214 5.54 -2.06 10.18
CA CYS A 214 4.53 -1.25 9.50
C CYS A 214 3.92 -2.01 8.31
N PRO A 215 2.58 -2.26 8.31
CA PRO A 215 1.94 -3.04 7.25
C PRO A 215 1.87 -2.30 5.90
N HIS A 216 1.97 -0.97 5.92
CA HIS A 216 1.75 -0.13 4.75
C HIS A 216 3.01 0.61 4.28
N ALA A 217 4.18 0.32 4.88
CA ALA A 217 5.45 0.98 4.57
C ALA A 217 5.39 2.53 4.68
N VAL A 218 4.56 3.06 5.55
CA VAL A 218 4.33 4.51 5.72
C VAL A 218 5.30 5.15 6.71
N ILE A 219 6.03 4.35 7.48
CA ILE A 219 7.05 4.82 8.43
C ILE A 219 8.42 4.25 8.02
N ARG A 220 9.37 5.13 7.75
CA ARG A 220 10.66 4.75 7.16
C ARG A 220 11.82 5.49 7.82
N PRO A 221 12.97 4.82 8.04
CA PRO A 221 14.21 5.48 8.44
C PRO A 221 14.91 6.06 7.23
N PHE A 222 15.40 7.27 7.35
CA PHE A 222 16.25 7.91 6.35
C PHE A 222 17.61 8.29 6.97
N LEU A 223 18.67 8.09 6.18
CA LEU A 223 19.99 8.62 6.44
C LEU A 223 20.18 9.87 5.59
N VAL A 224 20.48 10.98 6.22
CA VAL A 224 20.47 12.32 5.63
C VAL A 224 21.91 12.87 5.65
N THR A 225 22.41 13.34 4.52
CA THR A 225 23.70 14.04 4.46
C THR A 225 23.56 15.47 4.94
N GLU A 226 24.69 16.16 5.20
CA GLU A 226 24.67 17.58 5.59
C GLU A 226 24.06 18.47 4.50
N GLU A 227 24.30 18.14 3.23
CA GLU A 227 23.72 18.86 2.08
C GLU A 227 22.21 18.67 2.00
N GLU A 228 21.74 17.44 2.13
CA GLU A 228 20.29 17.12 2.16
C GLU A 228 19.61 17.81 3.35
N LYS A 229 20.24 17.84 4.52
CA LYS A 229 19.71 18.54 5.69
C LYS A 229 19.61 20.05 5.47
N ALA A 230 20.61 20.65 4.81
CA ALA A 230 20.63 22.09 4.56
C ALA A 230 19.52 22.54 3.57
N ASN A 231 19.05 21.64 2.70
CA ASN A 231 17.98 21.89 1.73
C ASN A 231 16.59 21.40 2.20
N ALA A 232 16.49 20.90 3.42
CA ALA A 232 15.24 20.35 3.94
C ALA A 232 14.22 21.44 4.29
N PRO A 233 12.91 21.12 4.22
CA PRO A 233 11.86 22.04 4.64
C PRO A 233 11.95 22.33 6.15
N GLU A 234 11.29 23.40 6.57
CA GLU A 234 11.17 23.74 8.00
C GLU A 234 10.48 22.61 8.78
N GLY A 235 11.01 22.26 9.95
CA GLY A 235 10.48 21.15 10.76
C GLY A 235 10.99 19.76 10.35
N PHE A 236 11.92 19.68 9.39
CA PHE A 236 12.58 18.41 9.05
C PHE A 236 13.70 18.09 10.04
N ASP A 237 13.32 17.73 11.27
CA ASP A 237 14.27 17.46 12.34
C ASP A 237 15.03 16.15 12.12
N THR A 238 16.33 16.18 12.47
CA THR A 238 17.23 15.03 12.36
C THR A 238 18.10 14.91 13.59
N LYS A 239 18.66 13.73 13.84
CA LYS A 239 19.67 13.51 14.87
C LYS A 239 20.83 12.71 14.30
N LYS A 240 22.01 12.79 14.95
CA LYS A 240 23.19 12.03 14.53
C LYS A 240 22.86 10.54 14.37
N ALA A 241 23.20 9.94 13.24
CA ALA A 241 23.02 8.51 13.00
C ALA A 241 23.96 7.67 13.90
N ILE A 242 23.47 6.51 14.34
CA ILE A 242 24.20 5.59 15.24
C ILE A 242 24.34 4.24 14.56
N GLY A 243 25.58 3.82 14.28
CA GLY A 243 25.89 2.52 13.69
C GLY A 243 27.21 2.54 12.96
N LYS A 244 27.76 1.33 12.72
CA LYS A 244 28.97 1.17 11.91
C LYS A 244 28.67 1.60 10.46
N GLY A 245 29.52 2.44 9.89
CA GLY A 245 29.34 2.95 8.52
C GLY A 245 28.39 4.14 8.39
N MET A 246 27.85 4.65 9.52
CA MET A 246 26.90 5.76 9.52
C MET A 246 27.55 7.12 9.87
N ASP A 247 28.87 7.16 9.98
CA ASP A 247 29.59 8.40 10.23
C ASP A 247 29.35 9.40 9.10
N GLY A 248 29.01 10.65 9.45
CA GLY A 248 28.68 11.69 8.49
C GLY A 248 27.20 11.73 8.07
N TYR A 249 26.35 10.84 8.60
CA TYR A 249 24.91 10.88 8.37
C TYR A 249 24.15 11.37 9.61
N GLU A 250 23.06 12.08 9.35
CA GLU A 250 21.96 12.30 10.26
C GLU A 250 20.89 11.24 10.05
N PHE A 251 20.03 11.03 11.06
CA PHE A 251 18.98 10.02 11.03
C PHE A 251 17.61 10.67 11.28
N ARG A 252 16.62 10.27 10.52
CA ARG A 252 15.21 10.62 10.72
C ARG A 252 14.31 9.40 10.55
N ILE A 253 13.29 9.28 11.40
CA ILE A 253 12.10 8.48 11.11
C ILE A 253 11.08 9.39 10.47
N GLN A 254 10.70 9.10 9.23
CA GLN A 254 9.68 9.85 8.50
C GLN A 254 8.40 9.03 8.38
N VAL A 255 7.27 9.67 8.62
CA VAL A 255 5.93 9.10 8.45
C VAL A 255 5.25 9.74 7.26
N SER A 256 4.49 8.94 6.48
CA SER A 256 3.51 9.46 5.51
C SER A 256 2.13 9.48 6.18
N PRO A 257 1.64 10.63 6.66
CA PRO A 257 0.38 10.68 7.39
C PRO A 257 -0.82 10.34 6.49
N LEU A 258 -0.80 10.78 5.23
CA LEU A 258 -1.87 10.55 4.26
C LEU A 258 -2.04 9.07 3.88
N ASP A 259 -0.99 8.26 4.01
CA ASP A 259 -1.01 6.83 3.68
C ASP A 259 -1.14 5.95 4.95
N CYS A 260 -1.05 6.55 6.14
CA CYS A 260 -1.17 5.84 7.41
C CYS A 260 -2.62 5.39 7.66
N THR A 261 -2.79 4.18 8.21
CA THR A 261 -4.10 3.65 8.61
C THR A 261 -4.40 3.79 10.11
N GLY A 262 -3.47 4.37 10.89
CA GLY A 262 -3.66 4.62 12.32
C GLY A 262 -3.68 3.35 13.20
N CYS A 263 -3.07 2.24 12.77
CA CYS A 263 -3.15 0.95 13.50
C CYS A 263 -2.40 0.93 14.85
N GLY A 264 -1.42 1.81 15.08
CA GLY A 264 -0.67 1.90 16.34
C GLY A 264 0.49 0.90 16.50
N ASN A 265 0.63 -0.12 15.65
CA ASN A 265 1.66 -1.17 15.79
C ASN A 265 3.08 -0.62 15.99
N CYS A 266 3.42 0.48 15.31
CA CYS A 266 4.74 1.12 15.42
C CYS A 266 5.00 1.73 16.79
N ALA A 267 3.97 2.30 17.42
CA ALA A 267 4.05 2.85 18.78
C ALA A 267 4.11 1.73 19.82
N ASP A 268 3.32 0.66 19.64
CA ASP A 268 3.27 -0.49 20.55
C ASP A 268 4.61 -1.24 20.60
N VAL A 269 5.21 -1.52 19.44
CA VAL A 269 6.48 -2.26 19.34
C VAL A 269 7.70 -1.44 19.77
N CYS A 270 7.58 -0.11 19.88
CA CYS A 270 8.71 0.75 20.21
C CYS A 270 9.35 0.37 21.56
N PRO A 271 10.63 -0.09 21.58
CA PRO A 271 11.28 -0.57 22.80
C PRO A 271 11.92 0.56 23.63
N ALA A 272 11.88 1.80 23.15
CA ALA A 272 12.48 2.93 23.86
C ALA A 272 11.79 3.10 25.23
N PRO A 273 12.55 3.35 26.33
CA PRO A 273 11.99 3.51 27.67
C PRO A 273 10.92 4.60 27.77
N LYS A 274 11.15 5.71 27.07
CA LYS A 274 10.11 6.68 26.72
C LYS A 274 9.81 6.44 25.24
N LYS A 275 8.56 6.12 24.93
CA LYS A 275 8.16 5.84 23.55
C LYS A 275 8.66 6.91 22.59
N ALA A 276 9.27 6.48 21.49
CA ALA A 276 9.74 7.37 20.42
C ALA A 276 8.66 7.65 19.37
N LEU A 277 7.49 7.03 19.49
CA LEU A 277 6.34 7.25 18.64
C LEU A 277 5.11 7.41 19.54
N LEU A 278 4.42 8.52 19.39
CA LEU A 278 3.19 8.83 20.10
C LEU A 278 2.08 9.01 19.07
N MET A 279 0.96 8.31 19.26
CA MET A 279 -0.20 8.48 18.36
C MET A 279 -0.87 9.83 18.66
N LYS A 280 -0.94 10.68 17.64
CA LYS A 280 -1.52 12.03 17.67
C LYS A 280 -2.67 12.16 16.72
N PRO A 281 -3.62 13.09 16.93
CA PRO A 281 -4.68 13.38 15.96
C PRO A 281 -4.11 13.63 14.56
N PHE A 282 -4.79 13.10 13.55
CA PHE A 282 -4.34 13.20 12.16
C PHE A 282 -4.18 14.65 11.70
N GLU A 283 -5.16 15.49 12.06
CA GLU A 283 -5.22 16.90 11.68
C GLU A 283 -4.04 17.71 12.21
N GLU A 284 -3.52 17.36 13.38
CA GLU A 284 -2.35 18.01 13.98
C GLU A 284 -1.04 17.68 13.26
N GLU A 285 -0.95 16.47 12.66
CA GLU A 285 0.30 15.96 12.11
C GLU A 285 0.38 16.04 10.57
N VAL A 286 -0.76 16.04 9.88
CA VAL A 286 -0.75 15.99 8.41
C VAL A 286 -0.05 17.20 7.79
N GLU A 287 -0.34 18.41 8.28
CA GLU A 287 0.25 19.63 7.76
C GLU A 287 1.75 19.76 8.09
N LYS A 288 2.20 19.18 9.20
CA LYS A 288 3.63 19.18 9.58
C LYS A 288 4.46 18.22 8.74
N GLU A 289 3.88 17.05 8.41
CA GLU A 289 4.68 15.92 7.92
C GLU A 289 4.48 15.60 6.44
N LYS A 290 3.45 16.14 5.76
CA LYS A 290 3.23 15.85 4.33
C LYS A 290 4.39 16.30 3.45
N ASP A 291 4.90 17.51 3.65
CA ASP A 291 6.01 18.06 2.86
C ASP A 291 7.33 17.39 3.24
N ASN A 292 7.54 17.11 4.53
CA ASN A 292 8.67 16.33 5.03
C ASN A 292 8.72 14.94 4.39
N TRP A 293 7.55 14.29 4.20
CA TRP A 293 7.46 13.00 3.53
C TRP A 293 7.94 13.09 2.07
N TYR A 294 7.43 14.05 1.30
CA TYR A 294 7.84 14.21 -0.10
C TYR A 294 9.33 14.53 -0.21
N TYR A 295 9.85 15.39 0.66
CA TYR A 295 11.26 15.69 0.69
C TYR A 295 12.11 14.45 0.98
N ALA A 296 11.79 13.69 2.01
CA ALA A 296 12.52 12.48 2.37
C ALA A 296 12.49 11.43 1.26
N HIS A 297 11.32 11.20 0.68
CA HIS A 297 11.12 10.17 -0.33
C HIS A 297 11.78 10.52 -1.68
N GLU A 298 11.68 11.76 -2.13
CA GLU A 298 12.09 12.16 -3.48
C GLU A 298 13.49 12.78 -3.56
N LYS A 299 13.94 13.43 -2.48
CA LYS A 299 15.20 14.18 -2.47
C LYS A 299 16.29 13.50 -1.67
N VAL A 300 15.96 12.96 -0.48
CA VAL A 300 16.93 12.24 0.34
C VAL A 300 17.17 10.82 -0.21
N GLY A 301 16.13 10.10 -0.56
CA GLY A 301 16.22 8.74 -1.10
C GLY A 301 16.79 7.73 -0.11
N TYR A 302 17.15 6.55 -0.60
CA TYR A 302 17.55 5.40 0.22
C TYR A 302 19.06 5.15 0.13
N LYS A 303 19.74 5.05 1.28
CA LYS A 303 21.17 4.69 1.40
C LYS A 303 21.25 3.19 1.74
N GLU A 304 20.97 2.35 0.76
CA GLU A 304 20.71 0.91 0.93
C GLU A 304 21.92 0.08 1.33
N ASP A 305 23.15 0.55 1.01
CA ASP A 305 24.39 -0.22 1.19
C ASP A 305 25.16 0.16 2.47
N VAL A 306 24.60 1.07 3.29
CA VAL A 306 25.29 1.54 4.51
C VAL A 306 25.32 0.48 5.61
N MET A 307 24.33 -0.43 5.66
CA MET A 307 24.22 -1.48 6.66
C MET A 307 23.82 -2.81 6.03
N ASP A 308 24.30 -3.92 6.61
CA ASP A 308 23.95 -5.27 6.18
C ASP A 308 22.42 -5.49 6.20
N PRO A 309 21.79 -5.71 5.03
CA PRO A 309 20.34 -5.85 4.90
C PRO A 309 19.82 -7.15 5.53
N THR A 310 20.66 -8.09 5.92
CA THR A 310 20.25 -9.33 6.60
C THR A 310 19.93 -9.11 8.07
N THR A 311 20.23 -7.93 8.61
CA THR A 311 19.85 -7.51 9.96
C THR A 311 18.51 -6.79 9.97
N LEU A 312 17.77 -6.85 11.10
CA LEU A 312 16.51 -6.14 11.25
C LEU A 312 16.68 -4.64 10.93
N LYS A 313 17.67 -4.00 11.54
CA LYS A 313 17.91 -2.56 11.35
C LYS A 313 18.31 -2.26 9.90
N GLY A 314 19.22 -3.06 9.33
CA GLY A 314 19.76 -2.84 7.98
C GLY A 314 18.73 -3.05 6.88
N SER A 315 17.84 -4.06 7.02
CA SER A 315 16.79 -4.32 6.03
C SER A 315 15.87 -3.11 5.83
N GLN A 316 15.66 -2.29 6.86
CA GLN A 316 14.74 -1.17 6.79
C GLN A 316 15.33 0.09 6.12
N PHE A 317 16.65 0.14 5.86
CA PHE A 317 17.24 1.16 4.98
C PHE A 317 17.09 0.83 3.49
N LYS A 318 16.69 -0.40 3.16
CA LYS A 318 16.26 -0.76 1.81
C LYS A 318 14.89 -0.16 1.50
N GLN A 319 14.74 0.34 0.28
CA GLN A 319 13.43 0.81 -0.19
C GLN A 319 12.43 -0.35 -0.15
N PRO A 320 11.28 -0.21 0.52
CA PRO A 320 10.21 -1.18 0.38
C PRO A 320 9.62 -1.09 -1.03
N LEU A 321 9.53 -2.23 -1.71
CA LEU A 321 8.93 -2.32 -3.04
C LEU A 321 7.50 -2.89 -2.99
N LEU A 322 6.90 -2.85 -1.81
CA LEU A 322 5.47 -2.96 -1.52
C LEU A 322 5.12 -1.83 -0.56
N GLU A 323 4.23 -0.94 -0.97
CA GLU A 323 3.90 0.26 -0.22
C GLU A 323 2.44 0.69 -0.37
N PHE A 324 1.91 1.35 0.65
CA PHE A 324 0.58 1.99 0.68
C PHE A 324 -0.56 1.07 0.23
N SER A 325 -0.43 -0.22 0.53
CA SER A 325 -1.41 -1.23 0.11
C SER A 325 -2.79 -1.01 0.73
N GLY A 326 -3.83 -1.52 0.07
CA GLY A 326 -5.20 -1.54 0.58
C GLY A 326 -5.47 -2.54 1.72
N ALA A 327 -4.42 -3.08 2.36
CA ALA A 327 -4.55 -4.01 3.47
C ALA A 327 -5.22 -3.38 4.70
N CYS A 328 -5.79 -4.21 5.56
CA CYS A 328 -6.39 -3.78 6.82
C CYS A 328 -5.41 -3.04 7.74
N ALA A 329 -5.90 -2.13 8.55
CA ALA A 329 -5.11 -1.51 9.61
C ALA A 329 -4.55 -2.60 10.55
N GLY A 330 -3.22 -2.63 10.71
CA GLY A 330 -2.56 -3.65 11.51
C GLY A 330 -2.45 -5.04 10.87
N CYS A 331 -2.57 -5.14 9.53
CA CYS A 331 -2.42 -6.40 8.80
C CYS A 331 -1.16 -7.16 9.24
N GLY A 332 -1.30 -8.45 9.53
CA GLY A 332 -0.19 -9.32 9.93
C GLY A 332 0.57 -9.96 8.76
N GLU A 333 0.09 -9.80 7.53
CA GLU A 333 0.66 -10.41 6.32
C GLU A 333 1.62 -9.46 5.59
N THR A 334 1.20 -8.23 5.36
CA THR A 334 1.96 -7.28 4.54
C THR A 334 3.33 -6.89 5.09
N PRO A 335 3.63 -6.89 6.40
CA PRO A 335 5.00 -6.70 6.87
C PRO A 335 6.00 -7.73 6.35
N TYR A 336 5.57 -9.01 6.22
CA TYR A 336 6.41 -10.07 5.66
C TYR A 336 6.61 -9.88 4.15
N ALA A 337 5.54 -9.63 3.41
CA ALA A 337 5.62 -9.35 1.97
C ALA A 337 6.51 -8.12 1.69
N LYS A 338 6.37 -7.05 2.49
CA LYS A 338 7.24 -5.86 2.42
C LYS A 338 8.71 -6.23 2.63
N LEU A 339 9.03 -6.96 3.70
CA LEU A 339 10.41 -7.39 3.97
C LEU A 339 11.00 -8.20 2.81
N VAL A 340 10.22 -9.14 2.28
CA VAL A 340 10.63 -9.93 1.13
C VAL A 340 10.92 -9.05 -0.08
N THR A 341 10.10 -8.02 -0.34
CA THR A 341 10.37 -7.06 -1.43
C THR A 341 11.59 -6.19 -1.17
N GLN A 342 11.90 -5.84 0.09
CA GLN A 342 13.13 -5.11 0.43
C GLN A 342 14.40 -5.93 0.16
N LEU A 343 14.34 -7.26 0.31
CA LEU A 343 15.48 -8.16 0.14
C LEU A 343 15.64 -8.69 -1.29
N PHE A 344 14.54 -8.89 -2.01
CA PHE A 344 14.53 -9.61 -3.29
C PHE A 344 13.81 -8.85 -4.41
N GLY A 345 13.09 -7.77 -4.11
CA GLY A 345 12.11 -7.14 -5.00
C GLY A 345 12.66 -6.64 -6.33
N ASP A 346 13.94 -6.25 -6.39
CA ASP A 346 14.61 -5.79 -7.61
C ASP A 346 14.72 -6.87 -8.72
N ARG A 347 14.47 -8.14 -8.39
CA ARG A 347 14.59 -9.29 -9.28
C ARG A 347 13.51 -10.35 -9.06
N MET A 348 12.39 -9.95 -8.44
CA MET A 348 11.36 -10.85 -7.94
C MET A 348 10.23 -11.05 -8.96
N TYR A 349 9.81 -12.29 -9.13
CA TYR A 349 8.55 -12.65 -9.77
C TYR A 349 7.60 -13.20 -8.72
N ILE A 350 6.35 -12.77 -8.77
CA ILE A 350 5.31 -13.17 -7.82
C ILE A 350 4.14 -13.76 -8.58
N SER A 351 3.87 -15.04 -8.38
CA SER A 351 2.61 -15.69 -8.67
C SER A 351 1.71 -15.56 -7.45
N ASN A 352 0.52 -15.01 -7.59
CA ASN A 352 -0.38 -14.77 -6.47
C ASN A 352 -1.67 -15.56 -6.62
N ALA A 353 -2.05 -16.28 -5.56
CA ALA A 353 -3.36 -16.90 -5.46
C ALA A 353 -4.40 -15.85 -5.05
N THR A 354 -5.58 -15.86 -5.68
CA THR A 354 -6.66 -14.94 -5.35
C THR A 354 -7.02 -15.01 -3.85
N GLY A 355 -7.07 -13.86 -3.20
CA GLY A 355 -7.32 -13.72 -1.76
C GLY A 355 -6.90 -12.32 -1.27
N CYS A 356 -6.58 -12.18 0.03
CA CYS A 356 -6.11 -10.91 0.58
C CYS A 356 -4.89 -10.37 -0.16
N SER A 357 -3.93 -11.22 -0.49
CA SER A 357 -2.69 -10.83 -1.17
C SER A 357 -2.91 -10.30 -2.60
N SER A 358 -3.95 -10.74 -3.29
CA SER A 358 -4.35 -10.15 -4.58
C SER A 358 -5.03 -8.79 -4.39
N ILE A 359 -5.91 -8.67 -3.38
CA ILE A 359 -6.66 -7.42 -3.14
C ILE A 359 -5.71 -6.29 -2.74
N TRP A 360 -4.87 -6.50 -1.71
CA TRP A 360 -3.95 -5.45 -1.29
C TRP A 360 -2.75 -5.29 -2.26
N GLY A 361 -2.47 -6.29 -3.10
CA GLY A 361 -1.37 -6.26 -4.07
C GLY A 361 -1.65 -5.38 -5.28
N ALA A 362 -2.79 -5.62 -5.97
CA ALA A 362 -3.07 -4.97 -7.24
C ALA A 362 -4.54 -5.01 -7.72
N SER A 363 -5.47 -5.65 -7.02
CA SER A 363 -6.82 -5.87 -7.56
C SER A 363 -7.76 -4.69 -7.38
N ALA A 364 -7.45 -3.71 -6.55
CA ALA A 364 -8.30 -2.56 -6.29
C ALA A 364 -7.67 -1.33 -6.94
N PRO A 365 -8.06 -0.91 -8.07
CA PRO A 365 -7.44 -0.31 -9.26
C PRO A 365 -6.06 0.36 -9.05
N ALA A 366 -5.35 0.02 -8.00
CA ALA A 366 -4.05 0.54 -7.66
C ALA A 366 -3.07 -0.60 -7.35
N MET A 367 -1.86 -0.47 -7.86
CA MET A 367 -0.76 -1.42 -7.71
C MET A 367 0.14 -0.97 -6.56
N SER A 368 0.24 -1.78 -5.49
CA SER A 368 1.11 -1.48 -4.35
C SER A 368 2.56 -1.94 -4.51
N TYR A 369 2.84 -2.85 -5.41
CA TYR A 369 4.22 -3.15 -5.79
C TYR A 369 4.82 -2.01 -6.61
N THR A 370 6.00 -1.54 -6.23
CA THR A 370 6.65 -0.37 -6.83
C THR A 370 8.06 -0.70 -7.34
N LYS A 371 8.75 0.30 -7.89
CA LYS A 371 10.09 0.18 -8.45
C LYS A 371 11.09 1.02 -7.66
N ASN A 372 12.33 0.58 -7.63
CA ASN A 372 13.45 1.36 -7.10
C ASN A 372 13.89 2.46 -8.11
N SER A 373 14.85 3.27 -7.72
CA SER A 373 15.41 4.35 -8.55
C SER A 373 16.04 3.87 -9.87
N CYS A 374 16.37 2.57 -9.99
CA CYS A 374 16.86 1.95 -11.22
C CYS A 374 15.74 1.41 -12.12
N GLY A 375 14.48 1.60 -11.74
CA GLY A 375 13.31 1.09 -12.47
C GLY A 375 13.05 -0.40 -12.28
N GLN A 376 13.65 -1.03 -11.29
CA GLN A 376 13.50 -2.46 -10.98
C GLN A 376 12.52 -2.65 -9.81
N GLY A 377 11.66 -3.65 -9.92
CA GLY A 377 10.68 -4.01 -8.89
C GLY A 377 10.06 -5.36 -9.16
N PRO A 378 9.19 -5.85 -8.26
CA PRO A 378 8.50 -7.11 -8.45
C PRO A 378 7.64 -7.11 -9.71
N ALA A 379 7.75 -8.17 -10.51
CA ALA A 379 6.76 -8.50 -11.53
C ALA A 379 5.70 -9.39 -10.87
N TRP A 380 4.48 -8.90 -10.81
CA TRP A 380 3.38 -9.55 -10.12
C TRP A 380 2.31 -10.00 -11.12
N GLY A 381 1.83 -11.22 -10.95
CA GLY A 381 0.69 -11.75 -11.70
C GLY A 381 -0.23 -12.51 -10.77
N ASN A 382 -1.55 -12.26 -10.89
CA ASN A 382 -2.55 -13.02 -10.15
C ASN A 382 -2.99 -14.22 -10.97
N SER A 383 -3.15 -15.36 -10.31
CA SER A 383 -3.72 -16.55 -10.89
C SER A 383 -5.09 -16.85 -10.25
N LEU A 384 -5.75 -17.91 -10.73
CA LEU A 384 -6.94 -18.41 -10.08
C LEU A 384 -6.58 -18.94 -8.67
N PHE A 385 -7.60 -19.08 -7.84
CA PHE A 385 -7.41 -19.50 -6.46
C PHE A 385 -6.71 -20.86 -6.36
N GLU A 386 -7.03 -21.78 -7.26
CA GLU A 386 -6.55 -23.17 -7.27
C GLU A 386 -5.20 -23.39 -7.92
N ASP A 387 -4.78 -22.58 -8.92
CA ASP A 387 -3.66 -22.89 -9.82
C ASP A 387 -2.41 -21.99 -9.65
N ALA A 388 -2.32 -21.24 -8.56
CA ALA A 388 -1.23 -20.30 -8.34
C ALA A 388 0.15 -20.98 -8.21
N ALA A 389 0.18 -22.23 -7.73
CA ALA A 389 1.43 -22.99 -7.62
C ALA A 389 1.95 -23.37 -9.01
N GLU A 390 1.08 -23.85 -9.89
CA GLU A 390 1.37 -24.21 -11.27
C GLU A 390 1.80 -22.98 -12.08
N TYR A 391 1.13 -21.84 -11.87
CA TYR A 391 1.51 -20.57 -12.50
C TYR A 391 2.92 -20.13 -12.07
N GLY A 392 3.23 -20.18 -10.77
CA GLY A 392 4.57 -19.85 -10.25
C GLY A 392 5.65 -20.81 -10.75
N TYR A 393 5.32 -22.10 -10.86
CA TYR A 393 6.20 -23.10 -11.47
C TYR A 393 6.46 -22.79 -12.95
N GLY A 394 5.43 -22.42 -13.69
CA GLY A 394 5.54 -21.98 -15.09
C GLY A 394 6.42 -20.74 -15.24
N MET A 395 6.31 -19.75 -14.34
CA MET A 395 7.21 -18.58 -14.31
C MET A 395 8.67 -18.98 -14.11
N LYS A 396 8.94 -19.96 -13.24
CA LYS A 396 10.30 -20.50 -13.02
C LYS A 396 10.84 -21.15 -14.28
N LEU A 397 10.08 -22.04 -14.90
CA LEU A 397 10.49 -22.72 -16.13
C LEU A 397 10.74 -21.71 -17.27
N ALA A 398 9.89 -20.69 -17.41
CA ALA A 398 10.07 -19.65 -18.42
C ALA A 398 11.34 -18.82 -18.16
N ALA A 399 11.62 -18.45 -16.89
CA ALA A 399 12.84 -17.74 -16.53
C ALA A 399 14.10 -18.54 -16.84
N ASP A 400 14.09 -19.85 -16.55
CA ASP A 400 15.21 -20.74 -16.85
C ASP A 400 15.40 -20.99 -18.35
N ALA A 401 14.31 -21.14 -19.09
CA ALA A 401 14.39 -21.29 -20.54
C ALA A 401 14.99 -20.04 -21.21
N ASN A 402 14.59 -18.84 -20.78
CA ASN A 402 15.15 -17.59 -21.30
C ASN A 402 16.62 -17.41 -20.87
N LYS A 403 17.00 -17.81 -19.65
CA LYS A 403 18.39 -17.83 -19.19
C LYS A 403 19.25 -18.80 -20.02
N ALA A 404 18.74 -19.97 -20.34
CA ALA A 404 19.42 -20.96 -21.20
C ALA A 404 19.57 -20.43 -22.65
N LEU A 405 18.55 -19.74 -23.15
CA LEU A 405 18.61 -19.10 -24.48
C LEU A 405 19.66 -17.98 -24.53
N LEU A 406 19.75 -17.14 -23.49
CA LEU A 406 20.83 -16.16 -23.34
C LEU A 406 22.21 -16.82 -23.37
N GLU A 407 22.38 -17.89 -22.63
CA GLU A 407 23.65 -18.65 -22.63
C GLU A 407 24.00 -19.19 -24.02
N SER A 408 23.00 -19.72 -24.75
CA SER A 408 23.21 -20.22 -26.12
C SER A 408 23.69 -19.09 -27.03
N TYR A 409 23.01 -17.93 -27.03
CA TYR A 409 23.39 -16.78 -27.86
C TYR A 409 24.78 -16.23 -27.52
N MET A 410 25.14 -16.19 -26.24
CA MET A 410 26.47 -15.77 -25.80
C MET A 410 27.55 -16.77 -26.23
N ASN A 411 27.32 -18.08 -26.15
CA ASN A 411 28.24 -19.11 -26.62
C ASN A 411 28.41 -19.04 -28.15
N GLU A 412 27.29 -18.93 -28.91
CA GLU A 412 27.33 -18.77 -30.36
C GLU A 412 28.17 -17.52 -30.75
N PHE A 413 27.99 -16.39 -30.04
CA PHE A 413 28.82 -15.19 -30.25
C PHE A 413 30.30 -15.46 -30.01
N LEU A 414 30.66 -16.15 -28.93
CA LEU A 414 32.06 -16.47 -28.59
C LEU A 414 32.70 -17.42 -29.59
N GLU A 415 31.93 -18.33 -30.22
CA GLU A 415 32.36 -19.23 -31.26
C GLU A 415 32.72 -18.52 -32.58
N LEU A 416 32.16 -17.31 -32.82
CA LEU A 416 32.54 -16.49 -33.99
C LEU A 416 34.01 -16.03 -33.92
N GLY A 417 34.66 -16.09 -32.77
CA GLY A 417 36.06 -15.72 -32.59
C GLY A 417 36.36 -14.25 -32.79
N LEU A 418 35.37 -13.38 -32.64
CA LEU A 418 35.50 -11.90 -32.82
C LEU A 418 36.25 -11.33 -31.61
N GLU A 419 37.19 -10.39 -31.87
CA GLU A 419 37.84 -9.65 -30.80
C GLU A 419 37.02 -8.40 -30.44
N THR A 420 36.19 -8.49 -29.42
CA THR A 420 35.30 -7.42 -28.96
C THR A 420 35.24 -7.33 -27.43
N PRO A 421 34.88 -6.16 -26.86
CA PRO A 421 34.68 -6.03 -25.42
C PRO A 421 33.59 -6.97 -24.85
N PHE A 422 32.68 -7.46 -25.68
CA PHE A 422 31.63 -8.40 -25.28
C PHE A 422 32.16 -9.75 -24.82
N ASN A 423 33.29 -10.22 -25.35
CA ASN A 423 33.84 -11.54 -25.05
C ASN A 423 34.09 -11.77 -23.56
N GLU A 424 34.72 -10.80 -22.87
CA GLU A 424 34.98 -10.91 -21.44
C GLU A 424 33.69 -10.78 -20.63
N ALA A 425 32.79 -9.91 -21.04
CA ALA A 425 31.52 -9.69 -20.36
C ALA A 425 30.60 -10.92 -20.44
N PHE A 426 30.51 -11.58 -21.61
CA PHE A 426 29.71 -12.80 -21.80
C PHE A 426 30.29 -13.98 -21.04
N LYS A 427 31.62 -14.20 -21.09
CA LYS A 427 32.29 -15.23 -20.27
C LYS A 427 32.01 -15.04 -18.78
N ALA A 428 32.16 -13.83 -18.28
CA ALA A 428 31.88 -13.51 -16.88
C ALA A 428 30.42 -13.79 -16.50
N TRP A 429 29.48 -13.55 -17.43
CA TRP A 429 28.07 -13.85 -17.17
C TRP A 429 27.80 -15.36 -17.17
N ILE A 430 28.32 -16.10 -18.13
CA ILE A 430 28.19 -17.58 -18.21
C ILE A 430 28.69 -18.23 -16.94
N GLU A 431 29.87 -17.81 -16.43
CA GLU A 431 30.44 -18.29 -15.19
C GLU A 431 29.68 -17.86 -13.93
N GLY A 432 29.13 -16.65 -13.96
CA GLY A 432 28.52 -15.99 -12.78
C GLY A 432 27.00 -16.04 -12.67
N LYS A 433 26.29 -16.61 -13.65
CA LYS A 433 24.82 -16.55 -13.76
C LYS A 433 24.04 -17.21 -12.62
N GLU A 434 24.63 -18.12 -11.87
CA GLU A 434 23.96 -18.92 -10.84
C GLU A 434 23.86 -18.23 -9.48
N THR A 435 24.62 -17.16 -9.23
CA THR A 435 24.51 -16.40 -7.99
C THR A 435 24.04 -14.96 -8.24
N VAL A 436 23.40 -14.36 -7.23
CA VAL A 436 22.84 -13.01 -7.36
C VAL A 436 23.95 -11.98 -7.57
N THR A 437 24.99 -12.01 -6.74
CA THR A 437 26.09 -11.03 -6.78
C THR A 437 26.81 -11.06 -8.11
N THR A 438 27.26 -12.25 -8.51
CA THR A 438 28.04 -12.40 -9.75
C THR A 438 27.21 -12.12 -11.00
N SER A 439 25.93 -12.53 -11.02
CA SER A 439 25.02 -12.21 -12.13
C SER A 439 24.76 -10.69 -12.25
N LYS A 440 24.59 -9.98 -11.13
CA LYS A 440 24.46 -8.50 -11.14
C LYS A 440 25.72 -7.82 -11.66
N GLU A 441 26.89 -8.22 -11.18
CA GLU A 441 28.17 -7.68 -11.62
C GLU A 441 28.44 -7.91 -13.11
N ALA A 442 28.18 -9.13 -13.58
CA ALA A 442 28.33 -9.48 -14.99
C ALA A 442 27.32 -8.73 -15.89
N THR A 443 26.06 -8.66 -15.44
CA THR A 443 25.03 -7.88 -16.14
C THR A 443 25.43 -6.41 -16.26
N ALA A 444 25.95 -5.79 -15.20
CA ALA A 444 26.42 -4.41 -15.25
C ALA A 444 27.53 -4.21 -16.29
N LYS A 445 28.47 -5.16 -16.42
CA LYS A 445 29.50 -5.13 -17.46
C LYS A 445 28.88 -5.16 -18.87
N ILE A 446 27.91 -6.07 -19.10
CA ILE A 446 27.20 -6.16 -20.39
C ILE A 446 26.43 -4.87 -20.69
N MET A 447 25.70 -4.35 -19.71
CA MET A 447 24.90 -3.12 -19.88
C MET A 447 25.74 -1.87 -20.14
N ASN A 448 27.00 -1.81 -19.68
CA ASN A 448 27.91 -0.73 -20.02
C ASN A 448 28.32 -0.75 -21.51
N LEU A 449 28.18 -1.89 -22.18
CA LEU A 449 28.47 -2.06 -23.61
C LEU A 449 27.24 -1.86 -24.51
N LYS A 450 26.10 -1.42 -23.99
CA LYS A 450 24.84 -1.31 -24.75
C LYS A 450 24.90 -0.40 -25.99
N ASN A 451 25.85 0.51 -26.04
CA ASN A 451 26.04 1.45 -27.17
C ASN A 451 27.18 1.01 -28.09
N GLU A 452 27.87 -0.08 -27.78
CA GLU A 452 28.91 -0.62 -28.63
C GLU A 452 28.27 -1.45 -29.76
N SER A 453 28.89 -1.40 -30.94
CA SER A 453 28.44 -2.15 -32.11
C SER A 453 29.52 -3.13 -32.58
N VAL A 454 29.08 -4.22 -33.17
CA VAL A 454 29.96 -5.26 -33.73
C VAL A 454 29.93 -5.16 -35.26
N ALA A 455 31.10 -5.05 -35.88
CA ALA A 455 31.20 -4.89 -37.35
C ALA A 455 30.72 -6.12 -38.13
N ASN A 456 30.74 -7.29 -37.53
CA ASN A 456 30.23 -8.52 -38.11
C ASN A 456 28.70 -8.58 -37.98
N GLU A 457 27.97 -8.76 -39.08
CA GLU A 457 26.51 -8.76 -39.11
C GLU A 457 25.89 -9.87 -38.23
N GLU A 458 26.46 -11.07 -38.25
CA GLU A 458 25.99 -12.21 -37.44
C GLU A 458 26.25 -11.94 -35.94
N GLY A 459 27.43 -11.40 -35.61
CA GLY A 459 27.76 -11.00 -34.24
C GLY A 459 26.83 -9.89 -33.73
N GLN A 460 26.51 -8.88 -34.53
CA GLN A 460 25.56 -7.83 -34.16
C GLN A 460 24.15 -8.39 -33.93
N ALA A 461 23.67 -9.28 -34.80
CA ALA A 461 22.37 -9.92 -34.64
C ALA A 461 22.26 -10.74 -33.33
N LEU A 462 23.33 -11.40 -32.91
CA LEU A 462 23.38 -12.09 -31.62
C LEU A 462 23.38 -11.12 -30.44
N VAL A 463 24.15 -10.03 -30.50
CA VAL A 463 24.12 -8.99 -29.49
C VAL A 463 22.73 -8.40 -29.34
N ASP A 464 22.03 -8.10 -30.44
CA ASP A 464 20.67 -7.60 -30.41
C ASP A 464 19.69 -8.56 -29.73
N LYS A 465 19.77 -9.87 -30.02
CA LYS A 465 18.99 -10.91 -29.34
C LYS A 465 19.30 -11.01 -27.86
N ILE A 466 20.57 -10.90 -27.46
CA ILE A 466 21.00 -10.91 -26.07
C ILE A 466 20.40 -9.71 -25.33
N PHE A 467 20.42 -8.50 -25.91
CA PHE A 467 19.83 -7.32 -25.30
C PHE A 467 18.29 -7.36 -25.24
N GLN A 468 17.62 -8.06 -26.16
CA GLN A 468 16.17 -8.32 -26.06
C GLN A 468 15.81 -9.14 -24.80
N LEU A 469 16.72 -10.01 -24.36
CA LEU A 469 16.57 -10.88 -23.18
C LEU A 469 17.25 -10.29 -21.92
N LYS A 470 17.67 -9.03 -21.93
CA LYS A 470 18.42 -8.39 -20.82
C LYS A 470 17.80 -8.55 -19.45
N ASP A 471 16.45 -8.59 -19.38
CA ASP A 471 15.73 -8.72 -18.12
C ASP A 471 15.94 -10.08 -17.44
N TYR A 472 16.42 -11.08 -18.16
CA TYR A 472 16.76 -12.42 -17.63
C TYR A 472 18.23 -12.58 -17.23
N MET A 473 19.07 -11.57 -17.40
CA MET A 473 20.51 -11.65 -17.08
C MET A 473 20.77 -11.76 -15.58
N ILE A 474 19.98 -11.09 -14.74
CA ILE A 474 20.10 -11.20 -13.27
C ILE A 474 19.31 -12.41 -12.78
N LYS A 475 19.92 -13.22 -11.90
CA LYS A 475 19.26 -14.37 -11.30
C LYS A 475 17.93 -13.95 -10.65
N LYS A 476 16.82 -14.48 -11.15
CA LYS A 476 15.48 -14.19 -10.63
C LYS A 476 15.25 -14.84 -9.26
N SER A 477 14.33 -14.25 -8.50
CA SER A 477 13.77 -14.80 -7.27
C SER A 477 12.29 -15.06 -7.51
N ILE A 478 11.90 -16.32 -7.56
CA ILE A 478 10.54 -16.74 -7.88
C ILE A 478 9.78 -16.99 -6.57
N TRP A 479 8.59 -16.39 -6.46
CA TRP A 479 7.76 -16.47 -5.27
C TRP A 479 6.31 -16.81 -5.63
N ILE A 480 5.68 -17.61 -4.78
CA ILE A 480 4.26 -17.90 -4.84
C ILE A 480 3.64 -17.40 -3.55
N PHE A 481 2.65 -16.49 -3.64
CA PHE A 481 1.96 -15.89 -2.51
C PHE A 481 0.52 -16.35 -2.46
N GLY A 482 0.00 -16.66 -1.27
CA GLY A 482 -1.41 -16.95 -1.07
C GLY A 482 -1.76 -17.26 0.37
N GLY A 483 -3.03 -17.52 0.60
CA GLY A 483 -3.57 -17.88 1.91
C GLY A 483 -3.65 -19.40 2.12
N ASP A 484 -4.19 -19.78 3.28
CA ASP A 484 -4.38 -21.17 3.69
C ASP A 484 -5.43 -21.91 2.83
N GLY A 485 -6.50 -21.24 2.41
CA GLY A 485 -7.50 -21.83 1.54
C GLY A 485 -6.92 -22.30 0.20
N TRP A 486 -5.93 -21.59 -0.32
CA TRP A 486 -5.16 -22.06 -1.47
C TRP A 486 -4.20 -23.19 -1.06
N SER A 487 -3.30 -22.94 -0.11
CA SER A 487 -2.14 -23.78 0.13
C SER A 487 -2.46 -25.09 0.85
N TYR A 488 -3.53 -25.15 1.66
CA TYR A 488 -3.90 -26.33 2.43
C TYR A 488 -5.15 -27.04 1.92
N ASP A 489 -5.93 -26.38 1.07
CA ASP A 489 -7.18 -26.94 0.53
C ASP A 489 -7.08 -27.16 -0.97
N ILE A 490 -7.67 -26.30 -1.79
CA ILE A 490 -7.88 -26.53 -3.22
C ILE A 490 -6.57 -26.57 -4.03
N GLY A 491 -5.58 -25.75 -3.67
CA GLY A 491 -4.28 -25.67 -4.36
C GLY A 491 -3.18 -26.57 -3.78
N PHE A 492 -3.51 -27.41 -2.77
CA PHE A 492 -2.51 -28.23 -2.07
C PHE A 492 -1.73 -29.16 -3.01
N GLY A 493 -2.41 -29.79 -3.98
CA GLY A 493 -1.75 -30.68 -4.94
C GLY A 493 -0.66 -29.99 -5.76
N GLY A 494 -0.89 -28.76 -6.21
CA GLY A 494 0.11 -27.94 -6.90
C GLY A 494 1.27 -27.55 -5.99
N VAL A 495 0.97 -27.14 -4.75
CA VAL A 495 1.99 -26.81 -3.74
C VAL A 495 2.88 -28.03 -3.45
N ASP A 496 2.27 -29.20 -3.22
CA ASP A 496 3.00 -30.45 -2.97
C ASP A 496 3.92 -30.80 -4.15
N HIS A 497 3.42 -30.69 -5.39
CA HIS A 497 4.22 -30.93 -6.59
C HIS A 497 5.41 -29.95 -6.70
N VAL A 498 5.19 -28.66 -6.48
CA VAL A 498 6.26 -27.66 -6.53
C VAL A 498 7.33 -27.94 -5.48
N LEU A 499 6.94 -28.28 -4.25
CA LEU A 499 7.88 -28.65 -3.19
C LEU A 499 8.65 -29.93 -3.54
N ALA A 500 7.98 -30.92 -4.13
CA ALA A 500 8.60 -32.20 -4.53
C ALA A 500 9.56 -32.04 -5.73
N SER A 501 9.36 -31.02 -6.58
CA SER A 501 10.21 -30.78 -7.76
C SER A 501 11.64 -30.39 -7.41
N GLY A 502 11.86 -29.80 -6.22
CA GLY A 502 13.17 -29.30 -5.79
C GLY A 502 13.67 -28.06 -6.53
N GLU A 503 12.79 -27.41 -7.29
CA GLU A 503 13.11 -26.18 -8.00
C GLU A 503 13.32 -25.00 -7.04
N ASP A 504 14.14 -24.01 -7.45
CA ASP A 504 14.44 -22.79 -6.68
C ASP A 504 13.23 -21.84 -6.72
N ILE A 505 12.18 -22.19 -5.96
CA ILE A 505 10.92 -21.45 -5.82
C ILE A 505 10.65 -21.25 -4.32
N ASN A 506 10.24 -20.03 -3.96
CA ASN A 506 9.87 -19.67 -2.61
C ASN A 506 8.35 -19.60 -2.49
N ILE A 507 7.79 -20.08 -1.38
CA ILE A 507 6.35 -20.07 -1.12
C ILE A 507 6.10 -19.27 0.16
N LEU A 508 5.23 -18.26 0.08
CA LEU A 508 4.72 -17.51 1.22
C LEU A 508 3.23 -17.81 1.37
N ALA A 509 2.88 -18.75 2.24
CA ALA A 509 1.51 -19.07 2.59
C ALA A 509 1.17 -18.45 3.95
N VAL A 510 0.11 -17.65 4.00
CA VAL A 510 -0.35 -17.00 5.23
C VAL A 510 -1.61 -17.67 5.74
N SER A 511 -1.58 -18.17 6.97
CA SER A 511 -2.71 -18.80 7.64
C SER A 511 -3.07 -18.05 8.91
N TYR A 512 -4.37 -17.79 9.09
CA TYR A 512 -4.93 -17.12 10.26
C TYR A 512 -5.57 -18.10 11.27
N THR A 513 -5.16 -19.37 11.27
CA THR A 513 -5.77 -20.42 12.11
C THR A 513 -5.74 -20.10 13.61
N HIS A 514 -4.85 -19.24 14.06
CA HIS A 514 -4.74 -18.80 15.46
C HIS A 514 -5.26 -17.38 15.72
N LEU A 515 -5.68 -16.67 14.68
CA LEU A 515 -6.28 -15.35 14.80
C LEU A 515 -7.79 -15.52 14.87
N THR A 516 -8.34 -15.39 16.05
CA THR A 516 -9.78 -15.21 16.22
C THR A 516 -10.13 -13.81 15.70
N LEU A 517 -10.38 -13.70 14.40
CA LEU A 517 -11.08 -12.53 13.89
C LEU A 517 -12.47 -12.48 14.54
N PRO A 518 -12.89 -11.34 15.07
CA PRO A 518 -14.19 -11.21 15.70
C PRO A 518 -15.39 -11.52 14.80
N THR A 519 -15.13 -11.72 13.52
CA THR A 519 -16.13 -11.85 12.44
C THR A 519 -16.17 -13.20 11.77
N THR A 520 -15.24 -14.11 12.04
CA THR A 520 -15.30 -15.46 11.49
C THR A 520 -16.03 -16.39 12.43
N GLU A 521 -17.36 -16.35 12.39
CA GLU A 521 -18.07 -17.61 12.52
C GLU A 521 -17.74 -18.40 11.25
N ARG A 522 -17.15 -19.57 11.40
CA ARG A 522 -17.05 -20.53 10.32
C ARG A 522 -18.47 -20.84 9.86
N VAL A 523 -18.77 -20.57 8.61
CA VAL A 523 -19.96 -21.04 7.95
C VAL A 523 -19.89 -22.56 7.90
#